data_b4dc75ad97a6ea9251b475cda135beab
#
_entry.id   b4dc75ad97a6ea9251b475cda135beab
#
_cell.length_a   1.000
_cell.length_b   1.000
_cell.length_c   1.000
_cell.angle_alpha   90.00
_cell.angle_beta   90.00
_cell.angle_gamma   90.00
#
_symmetry.space_group_name_H-M   'P 1'
#
loop_
_entity.id
_entity.type
_entity.pdbx_description
1 polymer ?
#
loop_
_entity_poly.entity_id
_entity_poly.type
_entity_poly.pdbx_seq_one_letter_code
_entity_poly.pdbx_strand_id
1 'polypeptide(L)'
;ILVGVLSLAIVIIRLSPVTGSMAGVGLLYVVQFAAAVWFARNNILIDFSYSAVSMTLISVQEFWLRFGEQYKLRQQIKKQFEHYLDPRQVKQLQDNPDLLKLGGEKKICTFLFTDVRGFTALSERLPPEEVTEIMNKVLTAQVECIQAHGGMVDKFIGDACMAIFNSPLTLDEHEKRAVACAQDMRTAVRMINKELEHDVRIGI
;
A
#
# COMPACT_ATOMS: atom_id res chain seq x y z
N ILE A 1 30.48 33.00 2.24
CA ILE A 1 29.56 32.50 3.31
C ILE A 1 28.20 32.15 2.72
N LEU A 2 27.55 33.02 1.93
CA LEU A 2 26.22 32.77 1.33
C LEU A 2 26.20 31.52 0.42
N VAL A 3 27.22 31.31 -0.40
CA VAL A 3 27.33 30.16 -1.34
C VAL A 3 27.46 28.83 -0.56
N GLY A 4 28.19 28.84 0.55
CA GLY A 4 28.34 27.66 1.40
C GLY A 4 27.03 27.27 2.09
N VAL A 5 26.25 28.25 2.55
CA VAL A 5 24.94 28.01 3.18
C VAL A 5 23.93 27.48 2.15
N LEU A 6 23.94 28.00 0.91
CA LEU A 6 23.08 27.53 -0.16
C LEU A 6 23.40 26.09 -0.59
N SER A 7 24.69 25.75 -0.73
CA SER A 7 25.12 24.39 -1.09
C SER A 7 24.76 23.38 0.00
N LEU A 8 24.89 23.74 1.28
CA LEU A 8 24.50 22.90 2.41
C LEU A 8 22.98 22.69 2.47
N ALA A 9 22.20 23.75 2.22
CA ALA A 9 20.74 23.67 2.12
C ALA A 9 20.28 22.70 1.02
N ILE A 10 20.94 22.74 -0.16
CA ILE A 10 20.64 21.81 -1.27
C ILE A 10 20.96 20.35 -0.89
N VAL A 11 22.01 20.09 -0.16
CA VAL A 11 22.38 18.74 0.32
C VAL A 11 21.35 18.24 1.35
N ILE A 12 20.93 19.11 2.27
CA ILE A 12 19.93 18.80 3.30
C ILE A 12 18.57 18.47 2.66
N ILE A 13 18.18 19.15 1.59
CA ILE A 13 16.94 18.91 0.83
C ILE A 13 16.91 17.50 0.21
N ARG A 14 18.06 16.89 -0.08
CA ARG A 14 18.15 15.53 -0.64
C ARG A 14 18.15 14.40 0.40
N LEU A 15 18.28 14.72 1.67
CA LEU A 15 18.21 13.74 2.76
C LEU A 15 16.75 13.35 3.07
N SER A 16 16.58 12.27 3.82
CA SER A 16 15.25 11.89 4.29
C SER A 16 14.63 13.01 5.16
N PRO A 17 13.29 13.13 5.23
CA PRO A 17 12.65 14.24 5.95
C PRO A 17 13.11 14.37 7.40
N VAL A 18 13.36 13.24 8.06
CA VAL A 18 13.81 13.21 9.45
C VAL A 18 15.28 13.64 9.57
N THR A 19 16.16 13.06 8.75
CA THR A 19 17.60 13.39 8.79
C THR A 19 17.87 14.80 8.28
N GLY A 20 17.11 15.29 7.30
CA GLY A 20 17.22 16.64 6.77
C GLY A 20 16.79 17.70 7.79
N SER A 21 15.70 17.50 8.51
CA SER A 21 15.24 18.41 9.56
C SER A 21 16.19 18.42 10.77
N MET A 22 16.69 17.26 11.20
CA MET A 22 17.67 17.16 12.27
C MET A 22 19.00 17.85 11.90
N ALA A 23 19.48 17.66 10.67
CA ALA A 23 20.69 18.34 10.19
C ALA A 23 20.51 19.87 10.14
N GLY A 24 19.32 20.36 9.71
CA GLY A 24 18.99 21.79 9.70
C GLY A 24 18.99 22.40 11.10
N VAL A 25 18.35 21.74 12.07
CA VAL A 25 18.36 22.17 13.48
C VAL A 25 19.77 22.13 14.06
N GLY A 26 20.53 21.06 13.81
CA GLY A 26 21.92 20.94 14.26
C GLY A 26 22.80 22.07 13.73
N LEU A 27 22.67 22.44 12.45
CA LEU A 27 23.39 23.55 11.85
C LEU A 27 23.07 24.88 12.53
N LEU A 28 21.80 25.13 12.86
CA LEU A 28 21.36 26.31 13.60
C LEU A 28 22.07 26.45 14.95
N TYR A 29 22.14 25.37 15.72
CA TYR A 29 22.86 25.37 17.00
C TYR A 29 24.35 25.65 16.83
N VAL A 30 25.00 25.11 15.79
CA VAL A 30 26.40 25.39 15.49
C VAL A 30 26.62 26.86 15.15
N VAL A 31 25.75 27.45 14.34
CA VAL A 31 25.84 28.89 13.97
C VAL A 31 25.61 29.79 15.19
N GLN A 32 24.63 29.48 16.02
CA GLN A 32 24.38 30.26 17.27
C GLN A 32 25.53 30.14 18.25
N PHE A 33 26.10 28.93 18.41
CA PHE A 33 27.24 28.73 19.27
C PHE A 33 28.48 29.49 18.78
N ALA A 34 28.76 29.44 17.46
CA ALA A 34 29.85 30.21 16.85
C ALA A 34 29.69 31.71 17.05
N ALA A 35 28.46 32.24 16.91
CA ALA A 35 28.13 33.64 17.15
C ALA A 35 28.33 34.05 18.62
N ALA A 36 27.93 33.21 19.57
CA ALA A 36 28.15 33.44 20.99
C ALA A 36 29.66 33.48 21.36
N VAL A 37 30.45 32.56 20.81
CA VAL A 37 31.91 32.53 21.01
C VAL A 37 32.58 33.77 20.39
N TRP A 38 32.11 34.21 19.20
CA TRP A 38 32.62 35.40 18.54
C TRP A 38 32.32 36.68 19.37
N PHE A 39 31.08 36.78 19.92
CA PHE A 39 30.72 37.86 20.82
C PHE A 39 31.61 37.90 22.08
N ALA A 40 31.80 36.74 22.70
CA ALA A 40 32.63 36.66 23.91
C ALA A 40 34.11 37.09 23.69
N ARG A 41 34.60 36.93 22.44
CA ARG A 41 35.98 37.31 22.08
C ARG A 41 36.15 38.74 21.61
N ASN A 42 35.15 39.32 20.93
CA ASN A 42 35.27 40.58 20.22
C ASN A 42 34.33 41.68 20.71
N ASN A 43 33.49 41.41 21.70
CA ASN A 43 32.41 42.30 22.20
C ASN A 43 31.49 42.90 21.08
N ILE A 44 31.33 42.16 19.99
CA ILE A 44 30.45 42.52 18.85
C ILE A 44 29.22 41.66 18.93
N LEU A 45 28.06 42.27 19.22
CA LEU A 45 26.79 41.58 19.27
C LEU A 45 26.29 41.37 17.84
N ILE A 46 26.22 40.13 17.39
CA ILE A 46 25.58 39.75 16.14
C ILE A 46 24.24 39.10 16.49
N ASP A 47 23.16 39.76 16.12
CA ASP A 47 21.82 39.24 16.38
C ASP A 47 21.43 38.22 15.30
N PHE A 48 21.39 36.93 15.69
CA PHE A 48 20.96 35.80 14.87
C PHE A 48 19.55 35.33 15.21
N SER A 49 18.83 35.99 16.10
CA SER A 49 17.53 35.54 16.59
C SER A 49 16.51 35.42 15.46
N TYR A 50 16.44 36.43 14.59
CA TYR A 50 15.53 36.44 13.44
C TYR A 50 15.83 35.30 12.44
N SER A 51 17.10 35.07 12.13
CA SER A 51 17.54 34.01 11.24
C SER A 51 17.24 32.61 11.80
N ALA A 52 17.40 32.44 13.12
CA ALA A 52 17.12 31.18 13.80
C ALA A 52 15.60 30.85 13.78
N VAL A 53 14.76 31.84 14.07
CA VAL A 53 13.30 31.68 14.01
C VAL A 53 12.84 31.35 12.60
N SER A 54 13.30 32.10 11.59
CA SER A 54 12.94 31.86 10.19
C SER A 54 13.33 30.46 9.72
N MET A 55 14.52 30.02 10.05
CA MET A 55 15.03 28.72 9.64
C MET A 55 14.31 27.56 10.35
N THR A 56 13.93 27.76 11.61
CA THR A 56 13.13 26.78 12.36
C THR A 56 11.73 26.64 11.73
N LEU A 57 11.10 27.75 11.38
CA LEU A 57 9.77 27.73 10.71
C LEU A 57 9.82 27.01 9.37
N ILE A 58 10.86 27.31 8.54
CA ILE A 58 11.06 26.64 7.24
C ILE A 58 11.28 25.13 7.46
N SER A 59 12.10 24.75 8.43
CA SER A 59 12.38 23.32 8.71
C SER A 59 11.13 22.56 9.16
N VAL A 60 10.30 23.17 9.99
CA VAL A 60 9.02 22.60 10.44
C VAL A 60 8.06 22.47 9.25
N GLN A 61 7.97 23.48 8.40
CA GLN A 61 7.11 23.46 7.22
C GLN A 61 7.54 22.35 6.24
N GLU A 62 8.83 22.24 5.92
CA GLU A 62 9.40 21.18 5.09
C GLU A 62 9.13 19.78 5.67
N PHE A 63 9.30 19.62 6.98
CA PHE A 63 9.00 18.36 7.65
C PHE A 63 7.52 17.93 7.45
N TRP A 64 6.59 18.86 7.69
CA TRP A 64 5.15 18.57 7.53
C TRP A 64 4.77 18.23 6.07
N LEU A 65 5.30 18.96 5.11
CA LEU A 65 5.03 18.71 3.70
C LEU A 65 5.51 17.31 3.29
N ARG A 66 6.77 16.99 3.58
CA ARG A 66 7.37 15.68 3.23
C ARG A 66 6.75 14.52 4.00
N PHE A 67 6.42 14.74 5.26
CA PHE A 67 5.71 13.73 6.05
C PHE A 67 4.34 13.43 5.47
N GLY A 68 3.60 14.48 5.08
CA GLY A 68 2.29 14.34 4.44
C GLY A 68 2.34 13.58 3.11
N GLU A 69 3.35 13.83 2.28
CA GLU A 69 3.55 13.11 1.01
C GLU A 69 3.86 11.62 1.24
N GLN A 70 4.76 11.32 2.16
CA GLN A 70 5.09 9.92 2.51
C GLN A 70 3.89 9.18 3.10
N TYR A 71 3.12 9.85 3.95
CA TYR A 71 1.91 9.26 4.51
C TYR A 71 0.87 8.94 3.43
N LYS A 72 0.62 9.88 2.50
CA LYS A 72 -0.29 9.67 1.37
C LYS A 72 0.16 8.50 0.48
N LEU A 73 1.45 8.43 0.16
CA LEU A 73 1.99 7.34 -0.66
C LEU A 73 1.82 5.97 0.00
N ARG A 74 2.10 5.87 1.31
CA ARG A 74 1.84 4.64 2.08
C ARG A 74 0.37 4.23 2.07
N GLN A 75 -0.54 5.19 2.20
CA GLN A 75 -1.98 4.94 2.16
C GLN A 75 -2.45 4.48 0.75
N GLN A 76 -1.88 5.05 -0.31
CA GLN A 76 -2.19 4.63 -1.68
C GLN A 76 -1.74 3.19 -1.94
N ILE A 77 -0.50 2.84 -1.57
CA ILE A 77 0.03 1.48 -1.69
C ILE A 77 -0.85 0.51 -0.89
N LYS A 78 -1.19 0.85 0.36
CA LYS A 78 -2.07 0.04 1.20
C LYS A 78 -3.42 -0.23 0.51
N LYS A 79 -4.08 0.80 -0.01
CA LYS A 79 -5.36 0.65 -0.73
C LYS A 79 -5.26 -0.26 -1.96
N GLN A 80 -4.16 -0.22 -2.70
CA GLN A 80 -3.95 -1.09 -3.85
C GLN A 80 -3.85 -2.57 -3.44
N PHE A 81 -3.18 -2.86 -2.32
CA PHE A 81 -3.08 -4.23 -1.81
C PHE A 81 -4.37 -4.73 -1.15
N GLU A 82 -5.21 -3.84 -0.60
CA GLU A 82 -6.50 -4.20 0.00
C GLU A 82 -7.50 -4.82 -1.01
N HIS A 83 -7.29 -4.62 -2.31
CA HIS A 83 -8.10 -5.29 -3.35
C HIS A 83 -7.79 -6.77 -3.52
N TYR A 84 -6.59 -7.21 -3.11
CA TYR A 84 -6.11 -8.59 -3.30
C TYR A 84 -5.97 -9.34 -1.98
N LEU A 85 -5.77 -8.64 -0.90
CA LEU A 85 -5.53 -9.19 0.45
C LEU A 85 -6.55 -8.63 1.44
N ASP A 86 -6.97 -9.45 2.39
CA ASP A 86 -7.72 -8.98 3.55
C ASP A 86 -6.90 -7.88 4.28
N PRO A 87 -7.51 -6.74 4.64
CA PRO A 87 -6.84 -5.67 5.39
C PRO A 87 -6.10 -6.14 6.66
N ARG A 88 -6.59 -7.21 7.29
CA ARG A 88 -5.93 -7.84 8.46
C ARG A 88 -4.61 -8.50 8.06
N GLN A 89 -4.56 -9.15 6.90
CA GLN A 89 -3.34 -9.76 6.37
C GLN A 89 -2.33 -8.70 5.97
N VAL A 90 -2.78 -7.62 5.32
CA VAL A 90 -1.92 -6.47 4.98
C VAL A 90 -1.29 -5.87 6.24
N LYS A 91 -2.06 -5.69 7.31
CA LYS A 91 -1.56 -5.19 8.58
C LYS A 91 -0.51 -6.12 9.20
N GLN A 92 -0.78 -7.43 9.24
CA GLN A 92 0.19 -8.40 9.79
C GLN A 92 1.50 -8.44 9.00
N LEU A 93 1.46 -8.28 7.67
CA LEU A 93 2.66 -8.19 6.84
C LEU A 93 3.43 -6.88 7.06
N GLN A 94 2.72 -5.78 7.33
CA GLN A 94 3.35 -4.51 7.68
C GLN A 94 4.04 -4.54 9.05
N ASP A 95 3.39 -5.20 10.02
CA ASP A 95 3.93 -5.33 11.38
C ASP A 95 5.10 -6.34 11.43
N ASN A 96 5.16 -7.28 10.47
CA ASN A 96 6.20 -8.31 10.38
C ASN A 96 6.75 -8.45 8.94
N PRO A 97 7.58 -7.51 8.47
CA PRO A 97 8.14 -7.52 7.10
C PRO A 97 8.95 -8.77 6.77
N ASP A 98 9.51 -9.44 7.80
CA ASP A 98 10.31 -10.67 7.65
C ASP A 98 9.49 -11.88 7.15
N LEU A 99 8.16 -11.79 7.17
CA LEU A 99 7.29 -12.81 6.57
C LEU A 99 7.33 -12.79 5.03
N LEU A 100 7.78 -11.67 4.44
CA LEU A 100 7.99 -11.53 2.98
C LEU A 100 9.44 -11.84 2.62
N LYS A 101 9.83 -13.10 2.63
CA LYS A 101 11.19 -13.53 2.23
C LYS A 101 11.30 -13.60 0.71
N LEU A 102 12.26 -12.88 0.13
CA LEU A 102 12.56 -12.87 -1.31
C LEU A 102 13.10 -14.18 -1.87
N GLY A 103 13.38 -15.18 -1.05
CA GLY A 103 13.93 -16.47 -1.48
C GLY A 103 12.91 -17.57 -1.77
N GLY A 104 11.62 -17.28 -1.57
CA GLY A 104 10.57 -18.29 -1.59
C GLY A 104 10.58 -19.19 -0.33
N GLU A 105 9.44 -19.74 0.00
CA GLU A 105 9.26 -20.67 1.12
C GLU A 105 8.55 -21.92 0.62
N LYS A 106 9.01 -23.09 1.07
CA LYS A 106 8.29 -24.33 0.83
C LYS A 106 7.17 -24.49 1.85
N LYS A 107 5.93 -24.37 1.38
CA LYS A 107 4.74 -24.39 2.22
C LYS A 107 3.65 -25.24 1.57
N ILE A 108 2.86 -25.93 2.39
CA ILE A 108 1.68 -26.65 1.91
C ILE A 108 0.55 -25.62 1.78
N CYS A 109 0.07 -25.41 0.56
CA CYS A 109 -0.99 -24.45 0.26
C CYS A 109 -2.14 -25.15 -0.45
N THR A 110 -3.34 -24.60 -0.30
CA THR A 110 -4.49 -24.97 -1.12
C THR A 110 -4.68 -23.91 -2.19
N PHE A 111 -4.80 -24.35 -3.43
CA PHE A 111 -5.07 -23.49 -4.58
C PHE A 111 -6.52 -23.66 -5.01
N LEU A 112 -7.18 -22.55 -5.29
CA LEU A 112 -8.53 -22.53 -5.81
C LEU A 112 -8.52 -21.81 -7.16
N PHE A 113 -8.99 -22.50 -8.19
CA PHE A 113 -9.15 -21.96 -9.53
C PHE A 113 -10.63 -21.86 -9.84
N THR A 114 -11.03 -20.74 -10.39
CA THR A 114 -12.39 -20.52 -10.88
C THR A 114 -12.34 -20.09 -12.32
N ASP A 115 -13.40 -20.39 -13.07
CA ASP A 115 -13.53 -20.02 -14.48
C ASP A 115 -15.00 -19.72 -14.79
N VAL A 116 -15.27 -18.77 -15.68
CA VAL A 116 -16.63 -18.42 -16.09
C VAL A 116 -17.05 -19.28 -17.27
N ARG A 117 -17.97 -20.19 -17.04
CA ARG A 117 -18.44 -21.10 -18.08
C ARG A 117 -19.18 -20.38 -19.20
N GLY A 118 -18.72 -20.61 -20.43
CA GLY A 118 -19.34 -20.02 -21.61
C GLY A 118 -19.04 -18.54 -21.81
N PHE A 119 -17.99 -18.02 -21.16
CA PHE A 119 -17.58 -16.62 -21.27
C PHE A 119 -17.36 -16.18 -22.72
N THR A 120 -16.70 -17.00 -23.54
CA THR A 120 -16.48 -16.69 -24.97
C THR A 120 -17.80 -16.44 -25.70
N ALA A 121 -18.78 -17.34 -25.53
CA ALA A 121 -20.10 -17.18 -26.14
C ALA A 121 -20.89 -15.98 -25.57
N LEU A 122 -20.70 -15.65 -24.32
CA LEU A 122 -21.28 -14.48 -23.67
C LEU A 122 -20.68 -13.19 -24.25
N SER A 123 -19.35 -13.12 -24.35
CA SER A 123 -18.62 -11.95 -24.85
C SER A 123 -18.84 -11.68 -26.35
N GLU A 124 -19.16 -12.70 -27.13
CA GLU A 124 -19.52 -12.54 -28.55
C GLU A 124 -20.97 -12.02 -28.76
N ARG A 125 -21.83 -12.22 -27.77
CA ARG A 125 -23.26 -11.88 -27.89
C ARG A 125 -23.62 -10.53 -27.27
N LEU A 126 -22.88 -10.05 -26.31
CA LEU A 126 -23.18 -8.85 -25.56
C LEU A 126 -22.26 -7.69 -25.94
N PRO A 127 -22.68 -6.43 -25.75
CA PRO A 127 -21.83 -5.28 -25.86
C PRO A 127 -20.68 -5.35 -24.83
N PRO A 128 -19.48 -4.83 -25.16
CA PRO A 128 -18.31 -4.89 -24.28
C PRO A 128 -18.55 -4.27 -22.90
N GLU A 129 -19.36 -3.22 -22.82
CA GLU A 129 -19.69 -2.53 -21.58
C GLU A 129 -20.47 -3.45 -20.63
N GLU A 130 -21.45 -4.19 -21.17
CA GLU A 130 -22.29 -5.11 -20.43
C GLU A 130 -21.49 -6.34 -19.96
N VAL A 131 -20.63 -6.89 -20.81
CA VAL A 131 -19.69 -7.96 -20.45
C VAL A 131 -18.80 -7.50 -19.29
N THR A 132 -18.27 -6.27 -19.36
CA THR A 132 -17.42 -5.70 -18.32
C THR A 132 -18.17 -5.53 -16.99
N GLU A 133 -19.42 -5.08 -17.02
CA GLU A 133 -20.26 -4.94 -15.82
C GLU A 133 -20.52 -6.30 -15.16
N ILE A 134 -20.91 -7.30 -15.95
CA ILE A 134 -21.15 -8.67 -15.47
C ILE A 134 -19.88 -9.23 -14.85
N MET A 135 -18.74 -9.13 -15.54
CA MET A 135 -17.47 -9.64 -15.06
C MET A 135 -17.02 -8.96 -13.76
N ASN A 136 -17.16 -7.64 -13.67
CA ASN A 136 -16.83 -6.91 -12.45
C ASN A 136 -17.67 -7.38 -11.27
N LYS A 137 -18.98 -7.58 -11.43
CA LYS A 137 -19.84 -8.13 -10.36
C LYS A 137 -19.41 -9.52 -9.93
N VAL A 138 -19.16 -10.40 -10.89
CA VAL A 138 -18.80 -11.81 -10.63
C VAL A 138 -17.41 -11.90 -9.98
N LEU A 139 -16.42 -11.20 -10.51
CA LEU A 139 -15.05 -11.20 -9.94
C LEU A 139 -15.00 -10.56 -8.56
N THR A 140 -15.74 -9.45 -8.34
CA THR A 140 -15.82 -8.81 -7.02
C THR A 140 -16.39 -9.77 -5.98
N ALA A 141 -17.50 -10.45 -6.29
CA ALA A 141 -18.09 -11.43 -5.38
C ALA A 141 -17.13 -12.60 -5.06
N GLN A 142 -16.33 -13.05 -6.05
CA GLN A 142 -15.33 -14.08 -5.83
C GLN A 142 -14.23 -13.57 -4.88
N VAL A 143 -13.72 -12.34 -5.09
CA VAL A 143 -12.71 -11.72 -4.24
C VAL A 143 -13.20 -11.60 -2.80
N GLU A 144 -14.43 -11.13 -2.60
CA GLU A 144 -15.05 -11.01 -1.29
C GLU A 144 -15.16 -12.37 -0.57
N CYS A 145 -15.55 -13.41 -1.28
CA CYS A 145 -15.58 -14.78 -0.72
C CYS A 145 -14.18 -15.28 -0.35
N ILE A 146 -13.18 -15.07 -1.21
CA ILE A 146 -11.78 -15.47 -0.93
C ILE A 146 -11.27 -14.78 0.33
N GLN A 147 -11.46 -13.47 0.42
CA GLN A 147 -11.01 -12.67 1.58
C GLN A 147 -11.75 -13.06 2.87
N ALA A 148 -13.05 -13.30 2.80
CA ALA A 148 -13.85 -13.72 3.95
C ALA A 148 -13.37 -15.05 4.56
N HIS A 149 -12.86 -15.95 3.71
CA HIS A 149 -12.30 -17.24 4.13
C HIS A 149 -10.80 -17.22 4.43
N GLY A 150 -10.15 -16.02 4.36
CA GLY A 150 -8.74 -15.84 4.68
C GLY A 150 -7.79 -16.26 3.56
N GLY A 151 -8.30 -16.43 2.35
CA GLY A 151 -7.51 -16.64 1.14
C GLY A 151 -6.97 -15.33 0.58
N MET A 152 -6.06 -15.45 -0.37
CA MET A 152 -5.47 -14.36 -1.14
C MET A 152 -5.72 -14.61 -2.62
N VAL A 153 -6.14 -13.58 -3.35
CA VAL A 153 -6.15 -13.62 -4.82
C VAL A 153 -4.72 -13.49 -5.32
N ASP A 154 -4.24 -14.47 -6.06
CA ASP A 154 -2.91 -14.41 -6.69
C ASP A 154 -2.97 -13.59 -7.98
N LYS A 155 -3.87 -13.96 -8.87
CA LYS A 155 -4.06 -13.27 -10.15
C LYS A 155 -5.40 -13.60 -10.81
N PHE A 156 -5.77 -12.76 -11.77
CA PHE A 156 -6.81 -13.07 -12.74
C PHE A 156 -6.16 -13.54 -14.05
N ILE A 157 -6.74 -14.53 -14.69
CA ILE A 157 -6.28 -15.11 -15.96
C ILE A 157 -7.47 -15.04 -16.93
N GLY A 158 -7.64 -13.88 -17.56
CA GLY A 158 -8.87 -13.59 -18.33
C GLY A 158 -10.09 -13.52 -17.42
N ASP A 159 -11.02 -14.43 -17.61
CA ASP A 159 -12.24 -14.61 -16.81
C ASP A 159 -12.06 -15.59 -15.62
N ALA A 160 -10.87 -16.17 -15.50
CA ALA A 160 -10.51 -17.07 -14.41
C ALA A 160 -9.86 -16.31 -13.23
N CYS A 161 -10.10 -16.80 -12.01
CA CYS A 161 -9.45 -16.32 -10.81
C CYS A 161 -8.64 -17.43 -10.15
N MET A 162 -7.41 -17.12 -9.75
CA MET A 162 -6.56 -18.00 -8.97
C MET A 162 -6.41 -17.44 -7.55
N ALA A 163 -6.75 -18.26 -6.56
CA ALA A 163 -6.59 -17.93 -5.14
C ALA A 163 -5.74 -18.95 -4.42
N ILE A 164 -5.04 -18.48 -3.39
CA ILE A 164 -4.15 -19.27 -2.54
C ILE A 164 -4.60 -19.15 -1.09
N PHE A 165 -4.65 -20.30 -0.40
CA PHE A 165 -4.91 -20.39 1.03
C PHE A 165 -3.67 -20.94 1.75
N ASN A 166 -3.39 -20.44 2.94
CA ASN A 166 -2.20 -20.72 3.75
C ASN A 166 -0.92 -20.04 3.24
N SER A 167 -1.03 -19.00 2.46
CA SER A 167 0.09 -18.13 2.01
C SER A 167 -0.41 -16.71 1.77
N PRO A 168 0.35 -15.67 2.08
CA PRO A 168 1.66 -15.65 2.75
C PRO A 168 1.57 -15.99 4.23
N LEU A 169 0.42 -15.75 4.86
CA LEU A 169 0.18 -16.02 6.27
C LEU A 169 -0.28 -17.48 6.47
N THR A 170 0.04 -18.02 7.64
CA THR A 170 -0.44 -19.33 8.03
C THR A 170 -1.95 -19.27 8.34
N LEU A 171 -2.68 -20.21 7.77
CA LEU A 171 -4.12 -20.32 7.91
C LEU A 171 -4.50 -21.73 8.34
N ASP A 172 -5.04 -21.87 9.53
CA ASP A 172 -5.51 -23.16 10.03
C ASP A 172 -6.71 -23.65 9.21
N GLU A 173 -6.75 -24.97 8.97
CA GLU A 173 -7.78 -25.65 8.20
C GLU A 173 -8.00 -25.04 6.79
N HIS A 174 -6.91 -24.62 6.14
CA HIS A 174 -6.96 -23.92 4.87
C HIS A 174 -7.68 -24.70 3.76
N GLU A 175 -7.64 -26.02 3.78
CA GLU A 175 -8.34 -26.90 2.84
C GLU A 175 -9.86 -26.78 3.03
N LYS A 176 -10.34 -26.86 4.28
CA LYS A 176 -11.77 -26.73 4.58
C LYS A 176 -12.29 -25.33 4.24
N ARG A 177 -11.48 -24.32 4.54
CA ARG A 177 -11.81 -22.92 4.21
C ARG A 177 -11.90 -22.69 2.71
N ALA A 178 -11.01 -23.29 1.93
CA ALA A 178 -11.07 -23.21 0.47
C ALA A 178 -12.34 -23.87 -0.09
N VAL A 179 -12.75 -25.03 0.45
CA VAL A 179 -14.00 -25.69 0.06
C VAL A 179 -15.22 -24.86 0.45
N ALA A 180 -15.27 -24.31 1.65
CA ALA A 180 -16.34 -23.42 2.09
C ALA A 180 -16.42 -22.17 1.21
N CYS A 181 -15.27 -21.57 0.89
CA CYS A 181 -15.19 -20.45 -0.04
C CYS A 181 -15.81 -20.78 -1.40
N ALA A 182 -15.48 -21.93 -1.97
CA ALA A 182 -16.05 -22.40 -3.24
C ALA A 182 -17.58 -22.53 -3.19
N GLN A 183 -18.13 -22.99 -2.06
CA GLN A 183 -19.58 -23.10 -1.87
C GLN A 183 -20.24 -21.71 -1.79
N ASP A 184 -19.61 -20.79 -1.06
CA ASP A 184 -20.12 -19.43 -0.91
C ASP A 184 -20.03 -18.65 -2.23
N MET A 185 -18.98 -18.82 -3.02
CA MET A 185 -18.87 -18.27 -4.36
C MET A 185 -20.01 -18.72 -5.27
N ARG A 186 -20.33 -20.00 -5.27
CA ARG A 186 -21.48 -20.51 -6.04
C ARG A 186 -22.80 -19.89 -5.60
N THR A 187 -22.93 -19.65 -4.31
CA THR A 187 -24.13 -19.01 -3.74
C THR A 187 -24.17 -17.52 -4.14
N ALA A 188 -23.06 -16.82 -4.03
CA ALA A 188 -22.95 -15.41 -4.43
C ALA A 188 -23.28 -15.21 -5.91
N VAL A 189 -22.73 -16.04 -6.81
CA VAL A 189 -23.04 -15.95 -8.24
C VAL A 189 -24.51 -16.25 -8.52
N ARG A 190 -25.14 -17.17 -7.79
CA ARG A 190 -26.60 -17.38 -7.92
C ARG A 190 -27.41 -16.16 -7.48
N MET A 191 -26.95 -15.42 -6.48
CA MET A 191 -27.59 -14.17 -6.07
C MET A 191 -27.47 -13.10 -7.15
N ILE A 192 -26.27 -12.94 -7.72
CA ILE A 192 -26.01 -12.02 -8.84
C ILE A 192 -26.90 -12.36 -10.04
N ASN A 193 -27.04 -13.63 -10.38
CA ASN A 193 -27.91 -14.06 -11.51
C ASN A 193 -29.39 -13.73 -11.31
N LYS A 194 -29.85 -13.53 -10.08
CA LYS A 194 -31.22 -13.03 -9.85
C LYS A 194 -31.39 -11.56 -10.19
N GLU A 195 -30.28 -10.82 -10.21
CA GLU A 195 -30.23 -9.39 -10.53
C GLU A 195 -29.90 -9.14 -12.00
N LEU A 196 -29.26 -10.13 -12.64
CA LEU A 196 -28.88 -10.07 -14.04
C LEU A 196 -29.92 -10.78 -14.90
N GLU A 197 -30.13 -10.29 -16.14
CA GLU A 197 -30.92 -10.98 -17.14
C GLU A 197 -30.22 -12.21 -17.75
N HIS A 198 -28.94 -12.43 -17.37
CA HIS A 198 -28.07 -13.48 -17.91
C HIS A 198 -27.70 -14.51 -16.83
N ASP A 199 -27.76 -15.80 -17.18
CA ASP A 199 -27.36 -16.91 -16.29
C ASP A 199 -25.86 -17.19 -16.40
N VAL A 200 -25.07 -16.53 -15.55
CA VAL A 200 -23.62 -16.74 -15.44
C VAL A 200 -23.35 -17.94 -14.56
N ARG A 201 -22.44 -18.83 -14.96
CA ARG A 201 -22.02 -20.00 -14.21
C ARG A 201 -20.52 -19.99 -14.01
N ILE A 202 -20.08 -20.35 -12.83
CA ILE A 202 -18.67 -20.55 -12.54
C ILE A 202 -18.35 -22.05 -12.38
N GLY A 203 -17.23 -22.47 -12.96
CA GLY A 203 -16.51 -23.70 -12.64
C GLY A 203 -15.53 -23.43 -11.51
N ILE A 204 -15.38 -24.36 -10.56
CA ILE A 204 -14.43 -24.26 -9.45
C ILE A 204 -13.72 -25.60 -9.33
#